data_5f170a06d85ee0a948d4eaa7bcc39448
#
_entry.id   5f170a06d85ee0a948d4eaa7bcc39448
#
_cell.length_a   1.000
_cell.length_b   1.000
_cell.length_c   1.000
_cell.angle_alpha   90.00
_cell.angle_beta   90.00
_cell.angle_gamma   90.00
#
_symmetry.space_group_name_H-M   'P 1'
#
loop_
_entity.id
_entity.type
_entity.pdbx_description
1 polymer ?
#
loop_
_entity_poly.entity_id
_entity_poly.type
_entity_poly.pdbx_seq_one_letter_code
_entity_poly.pdbx_strand_id
1 'polypeptide(L)'
;MSPEGSAALETLMRDPAPLPVQFEPMTNESGLGFLLRASRANGVSFASLLDELGLPRSPWLTAAGLSVLAYTINVDRDWLAFATVIPGRRDGFRCFEWRGRLWTCPLSLRGKYPQVCPRCLREGGACLLDWELAGAVACLQHGCPLIDGCPHCGRRLTWLRPAVDVCNCGHYLWVDSTAQTREAMGAWVGRLVGNASGSGTPGTTSTYMLPPWFNVLSADALTAIAFSFGVRDGPFERVTSAAATVPPSTRRMTSIIERALIRLRRAHDLAVPCPSDLRLCVYEQALWRLWRRHADLSDRDAAARILLWLGARSGKNCASISAPGSDQCELFALLGGDE
;
A
#
# COMPACT_ATOMS: atom_id res chain seq x y z
N MET A 1 -27.78 40.85 2.37
CA MET A 1 -27.43 39.73 1.44
C MET A 1 -28.52 39.78 0.36
N SER A 2 -28.15 40.12 -0.86
CA SER A 2 -29.10 40.22 -1.96
C SER A 2 -29.44 38.86 -2.53
N PRO A 3 -30.68 38.60 -2.96
CA PRO A 3 -31.11 37.29 -3.50
C PRO A 3 -30.35 36.88 -4.79
N GLU A 4 -29.66 37.80 -5.44
CA GLU A 4 -28.86 37.52 -6.64
C GLU A 4 -27.58 36.71 -6.36
N GLY A 5 -27.03 36.75 -5.14
CA GLY A 5 -25.88 35.96 -4.74
C GLY A 5 -26.19 34.46 -4.49
N SER A 6 -27.43 34.14 -4.16
CA SER A 6 -27.89 32.75 -3.93
C SER A 6 -28.13 32.00 -5.25
N ALA A 7 -28.73 32.67 -6.23
CA ALA A 7 -29.00 32.10 -7.56
C ALA A 7 -27.73 31.83 -8.38
N ALA A 8 -26.67 32.64 -8.18
CA ALA A 8 -25.38 32.45 -8.85
C ALA A 8 -24.61 31.23 -8.29
N LEU A 9 -24.79 30.90 -7.00
CA LEU A 9 -24.21 29.72 -6.38
C LEU A 9 -24.94 28.40 -6.75
N GLU A 10 -26.26 28.46 -6.95
CA GLU A 10 -27.06 27.31 -7.42
C GLU A 10 -26.81 27.00 -8.91
N THR A 11 -26.44 27.95 -9.73
CA THR A 11 -26.15 27.77 -11.17
C THR A 11 -24.78 27.10 -11.41
N LEU A 12 -23.90 27.02 -10.41
CA LEU A 12 -22.58 26.41 -10.50
C LEU A 12 -22.55 24.92 -10.11
N MET A 13 -23.60 24.39 -9.53
CA MET A 13 -23.75 22.96 -9.32
C MET A 13 -24.60 22.36 -10.45
N ARG A 14 -24.03 22.24 -11.66
CA ARG A 14 -24.59 21.34 -12.65
C ARG A 14 -24.62 19.95 -12.01
N ASP A 15 -25.79 19.36 -11.91
CA ASP A 15 -25.90 17.94 -11.52
C ASP A 15 -24.96 17.15 -12.42
N PRO A 16 -24.05 16.36 -11.85
CA PRO A 16 -23.12 15.60 -12.65
C PRO A 16 -23.91 14.69 -13.59
N ALA A 17 -23.63 14.75 -14.89
CA ALA A 17 -24.21 13.86 -15.86
C ALA A 17 -23.28 12.63 -16.08
N PRO A 18 -23.84 11.44 -16.32
CA PRO A 18 -23.02 10.29 -16.70
C PRO A 18 -22.21 10.56 -17.98
N LEU A 19 -20.99 10.06 -17.99
CA LEU A 19 -20.13 10.15 -19.18
C LEU A 19 -20.75 9.36 -20.34
N PRO A 20 -20.66 9.87 -21.60
CA PRO A 20 -21.25 9.23 -22.78
C PRO A 20 -20.74 7.82 -23.05
N VAL A 21 -19.43 7.60 -22.91
CA VAL A 21 -18.82 6.28 -23.13
C VAL A 21 -18.72 5.56 -21.78
N GLN A 22 -19.45 4.48 -21.65
CA GLN A 22 -19.52 3.66 -20.45
C GLN A 22 -19.11 2.22 -20.76
N PHE A 23 -18.46 1.57 -19.81
CA PHE A 23 -18.05 0.16 -19.88
C PHE A 23 -17.81 -0.37 -18.47
N GLU A 24 -17.77 -1.69 -18.34
CA GLU A 24 -17.57 -2.34 -17.05
C GLU A 24 -16.09 -2.35 -16.64
N PRO A 25 -15.82 -2.34 -15.33
CA PRO A 25 -14.47 -2.58 -14.81
C PRO A 25 -13.96 -3.97 -15.22
N MET A 26 -12.66 -4.05 -15.47
CA MET A 26 -12.01 -5.34 -15.66
C MET A 26 -11.84 -6.08 -14.34
N THR A 27 -11.72 -7.40 -14.38
CA THR A 27 -11.45 -8.21 -13.21
C THR A 27 -10.18 -7.73 -12.50
N ASN A 28 -10.27 -7.50 -11.19
CA ASN A 28 -9.18 -7.02 -10.35
C ASN A 28 -8.61 -5.65 -10.77
N GLU A 29 -9.42 -4.80 -11.41
CA GLU A 29 -9.01 -3.44 -11.78
C GLU A 29 -9.05 -2.49 -10.57
N SER A 30 -8.05 -1.62 -10.45
CA SER A 30 -8.00 -0.56 -9.45
C SER A 30 -9.00 0.56 -9.78
N GLY A 31 -9.69 1.10 -8.76
CA GLY A 31 -10.69 2.14 -8.96
C GLY A 31 -10.13 3.40 -9.63
N LEU A 32 -8.94 3.87 -9.22
CA LEU A 32 -8.27 5.01 -9.88
C LEU A 32 -7.78 4.66 -11.30
N GLY A 33 -7.40 3.41 -11.54
CA GLY A 33 -7.06 2.91 -12.88
C GLY A 33 -8.28 2.96 -13.81
N PHE A 34 -9.43 2.49 -13.32
CA PHE A 34 -10.69 2.55 -14.05
C PHE A 34 -11.13 3.98 -14.35
N LEU A 35 -11.07 4.89 -13.35
CA LEU A 35 -11.37 6.31 -13.55
C LEU A 35 -10.50 6.94 -14.64
N LEU A 36 -9.21 6.61 -14.64
CA LEU A 36 -8.28 7.11 -15.66
C LEU A 36 -8.62 6.55 -17.05
N ARG A 37 -9.01 5.28 -17.15
CA ARG A 37 -9.42 4.63 -18.39
C ARG A 37 -10.76 5.19 -18.91
N ALA A 38 -11.75 5.38 -18.03
CA ALA A 38 -13.05 5.96 -18.35
C ALA A 38 -12.91 7.42 -18.83
N SER A 39 -12.12 8.24 -18.15
CA SER A 39 -11.81 9.61 -18.58
C SER A 39 -11.20 9.63 -19.98
N ARG A 40 -10.20 8.78 -20.22
CA ARG A 40 -9.52 8.69 -21.53
C ARG A 40 -10.48 8.27 -22.66
N ALA A 41 -11.36 7.31 -22.42
CA ALA A 41 -12.34 6.84 -23.39
C ALA A 41 -13.35 7.93 -23.80
N ASN A 42 -13.60 8.87 -22.87
CA ASN A 42 -14.47 10.04 -23.12
C ASN A 42 -13.70 11.27 -23.61
N GLY A 43 -12.42 11.15 -23.98
CA GLY A 43 -11.62 12.25 -24.51
C GLY A 43 -11.25 13.34 -23.51
N VAL A 44 -11.44 13.10 -22.20
CA VAL A 44 -11.11 14.04 -21.13
C VAL A 44 -9.94 13.52 -20.30
N SER A 45 -9.16 14.40 -19.68
CA SER A 45 -8.19 13.97 -18.68
C SER A 45 -8.87 13.74 -17.35
N PHE A 46 -8.34 12.83 -16.52
CA PHE A 46 -8.88 12.61 -15.18
C PHE A 46 -8.81 13.91 -14.32
N ALA A 47 -7.79 14.74 -14.53
CA ALA A 47 -7.69 16.02 -13.85
C ALA A 47 -8.81 16.98 -14.28
N SER A 48 -9.13 17.05 -15.59
CA SER A 48 -10.24 17.88 -16.10
C SER A 48 -11.59 17.38 -15.59
N LEU A 49 -11.79 16.06 -15.53
CA LEU A 49 -13.01 15.48 -14.98
C LEU A 49 -13.20 15.87 -13.51
N LEU A 50 -12.13 15.84 -12.71
CA LEU A 50 -12.20 16.27 -11.31
C LEU A 50 -12.57 17.76 -11.20
N ASP A 51 -12.00 18.61 -12.05
CA ASP A 51 -12.32 20.06 -12.07
C ASP A 51 -13.78 20.32 -12.44
N GLU A 52 -14.31 19.65 -13.46
CA GLU A 52 -15.70 19.78 -13.89
C GLU A 52 -16.69 19.35 -12.81
N LEU A 53 -16.30 18.37 -12.00
CA LEU A 53 -17.10 17.89 -10.86
C LEU A 53 -16.86 18.68 -9.57
N GLY A 54 -16.05 19.73 -9.60
CA GLY A 54 -15.68 20.51 -8.41
C GLY A 54 -14.90 19.72 -7.36
N LEU A 55 -14.25 18.62 -7.77
CA LEU A 55 -13.46 17.77 -6.89
C LEU A 55 -11.98 18.19 -6.88
N PRO A 56 -11.30 18.03 -5.73
CA PRO A 56 -9.86 18.31 -5.67
C PRO A 56 -9.06 17.45 -6.65
N ARG A 57 -8.06 18.02 -7.32
CA ARG A 57 -7.08 17.29 -8.14
C ARG A 57 -6.18 16.42 -7.26
N SER A 58 -6.76 15.41 -6.66
CA SER A 58 -6.11 14.52 -5.71
C SER A 58 -6.49 13.06 -5.97
N PRO A 59 -5.57 12.11 -5.81
CA PRO A 59 -5.91 10.69 -5.79
C PRO A 59 -6.64 10.27 -4.50
N TRP A 60 -6.67 11.15 -3.49
CA TRP A 60 -7.35 10.91 -2.22
C TRP A 60 -8.82 11.33 -2.33
N LEU A 61 -9.67 10.38 -2.65
CA LEU A 61 -11.11 10.62 -2.80
C LEU A 61 -11.78 10.63 -1.43
N THR A 62 -12.76 11.54 -1.28
CA THR A 62 -13.66 11.56 -0.12
C THR A 62 -14.87 10.69 -0.40
N ALA A 63 -15.67 10.36 0.63
CA ALA A 63 -16.91 9.60 0.47
C ALA A 63 -17.89 10.30 -0.50
N ALA A 64 -18.01 11.63 -0.41
CA ALA A 64 -18.85 12.42 -1.34
C ALA A 64 -18.27 12.37 -2.77
N GLY A 65 -16.94 12.55 -2.93
CA GLY A 65 -16.29 12.46 -4.24
C GLY A 65 -16.44 11.09 -4.89
N LEU A 66 -16.39 10.00 -4.11
CA LEU A 66 -16.66 8.65 -4.60
C LEU A 66 -18.08 8.50 -5.15
N SER A 67 -19.09 9.04 -4.45
CA SER A 67 -20.49 8.97 -4.91
C SER A 67 -20.71 9.71 -6.22
N VAL A 68 -20.13 10.93 -6.35
CA VAL A 68 -20.22 11.74 -7.57
C VAL A 68 -19.50 11.02 -8.73
N LEU A 69 -18.28 10.52 -8.50
CA LEU A 69 -17.52 9.81 -9.53
C LEU A 69 -18.21 8.51 -9.95
N ALA A 70 -18.70 7.71 -9.01
CA ALA A 70 -19.40 6.46 -9.32
C ALA A 70 -20.63 6.70 -10.21
N TYR A 71 -21.42 7.73 -9.90
CA TYR A 71 -22.55 8.15 -10.73
C TYR A 71 -22.08 8.60 -12.14
N THR A 72 -21.05 9.46 -12.20
CA THR A 72 -20.54 10.02 -13.46
C THR A 72 -20.00 8.95 -14.41
N ILE A 73 -19.31 7.92 -13.88
CA ILE A 73 -18.75 6.83 -14.70
C ILE A 73 -19.68 5.60 -14.77
N ASN A 74 -20.86 5.69 -14.15
CA ASN A 74 -21.89 4.65 -14.11
C ASN A 74 -21.36 3.30 -13.61
N VAL A 75 -20.80 3.31 -12.39
CA VAL A 75 -20.41 2.07 -11.70
C VAL A 75 -21.01 2.05 -10.30
N ASP A 76 -21.04 0.86 -9.72
CA ASP A 76 -21.44 0.69 -8.34
C ASP A 76 -20.49 1.44 -7.40
N ARG A 77 -21.04 2.23 -6.48
CA ARG A 77 -20.30 3.06 -5.52
C ARG A 77 -19.45 2.20 -4.57
N ASP A 78 -20.01 1.08 -4.14
CA ASP A 78 -19.35 0.23 -3.16
C ASP A 78 -18.21 -0.55 -3.82
N TRP A 79 -18.37 -0.93 -5.10
CA TRP A 79 -17.26 -1.41 -5.91
C TRP A 79 -16.15 -0.37 -6.03
N LEU A 80 -16.47 0.89 -6.36
CA LEU A 80 -15.46 1.95 -6.49
C LEU A 80 -14.74 2.21 -5.17
N ALA A 81 -15.48 2.21 -4.05
CA ALA A 81 -14.91 2.33 -2.71
C ALA A 81 -14.00 1.14 -2.36
N PHE A 82 -14.42 -0.09 -2.67
CA PHE A 82 -13.63 -1.30 -2.47
C PHE A 82 -12.33 -1.28 -3.30
N ALA A 83 -12.40 -0.78 -4.53
CA ALA A 83 -11.30 -0.75 -5.48
C ALA A 83 -10.37 0.47 -5.35
N THR A 84 -10.65 1.39 -4.42
CA THR A 84 -9.89 2.64 -4.23
C THR A 84 -9.32 2.72 -2.81
N VAL A 85 -8.07 3.20 -2.71
CA VAL A 85 -7.44 3.47 -1.41
C VAL A 85 -8.02 4.78 -0.83
N ILE A 86 -8.80 4.67 0.23
CA ILE A 86 -9.46 5.81 0.88
C ILE A 86 -8.68 6.18 2.14
N PRO A 87 -8.19 7.42 2.26
CA PRO A 87 -7.49 7.86 3.45
C PRO A 87 -8.47 8.10 4.60
N GLY A 88 -8.09 7.69 5.79
CA GLY A 88 -8.84 7.88 7.02
C GLY A 88 -7.95 8.23 8.20
N ARG A 89 -8.59 8.41 9.36
CA ARG A 89 -7.91 8.53 10.65
C ARG A 89 -8.63 7.66 11.67
N ARG A 90 -7.84 6.95 12.47
CA ARG A 90 -8.33 6.20 13.62
C ARG A 90 -7.47 6.56 14.83
N ASP A 91 -8.09 6.95 15.94
CA ASP A 91 -7.40 7.35 17.17
C ASP A 91 -6.32 8.43 16.94
N GLY A 92 -6.59 9.38 16.02
CA GLY A 92 -5.66 10.45 15.63
C GLY A 92 -4.56 10.02 14.63
N PHE A 93 -4.46 8.75 14.30
CA PHE A 93 -3.43 8.22 13.40
C PHE A 93 -3.98 8.03 11.98
N ARG A 94 -3.09 8.23 10.99
CA ARG A 94 -3.40 7.99 9.59
C ARG A 94 -3.59 6.48 9.35
N CYS A 95 -4.70 6.14 8.74
CA CYS A 95 -5.02 4.80 8.25
C CYS A 95 -5.61 4.89 6.85
N PHE A 96 -5.92 3.75 6.27
CA PHE A 96 -6.57 3.65 4.97
C PHE A 96 -7.67 2.59 5.02
N GLU A 97 -8.72 2.81 4.26
CA GLU A 97 -9.70 1.77 3.93
C GLU A 97 -9.41 1.30 2.50
N TRP A 98 -9.32 -0.01 2.33
CA TRP A 98 -9.12 -0.63 1.04
C TRP A 98 -9.53 -2.10 1.06
N ARG A 99 -10.22 -2.55 0.03
CA ARG A 99 -10.83 -3.90 -0.03
C ARG A 99 -11.71 -4.21 1.18
N GLY A 100 -12.48 -3.21 1.65
CA GLY A 100 -13.34 -3.36 2.83
C GLY A 100 -12.59 -3.62 4.14
N ARG A 101 -11.29 -3.36 4.20
CA ARG A 101 -10.44 -3.56 5.38
C ARG A 101 -9.72 -2.29 5.78
N LEU A 102 -9.44 -2.18 7.08
CA LEU A 102 -8.63 -1.09 7.63
C LEU A 102 -7.14 -1.45 7.56
N TRP A 103 -6.35 -0.55 6.99
CA TRP A 103 -4.89 -0.63 6.87
C TRP A 103 -4.25 0.43 7.73
N THR A 104 -3.41 0.03 8.66
CA THR A 104 -2.82 0.93 9.68
C THR A 104 -1.36 1.25 9.42
N CYS A 105 -0.67 0.46 8.62
CA CYS A 105 0.69 0.75 8.19
C CYS A 105 0.66 1.71 6.98
N PRO A 106 1.18 2.94 7.12
CA PRO A 106 1.16 3.93 6.03
C PRO A 106 2.04 3.54 4.83
N LEU A 107 2.84 2.48 4.97
CA LEU A 107 3.74 1.99 3.95
C LEU A 107 3.12 0.87 3.10
N SER A 108 1.96 0.35 3.48
CA SER A 108 1.36 -0.82 2.83
C SER A 108 0.73 -0.50 1.48
N LEU A 109 0.19 0.71 1.31
CA LEU A 109 -0.59 1.08 0.14
C LEU A 109 -0.02 2.28 -0.61
N ARG A 110 -0.07 2.22 -1.94
CA ARG A 110 0.55 3.23 -2.81
C ARG A 110 -0.33 4.44 -3.15
N GLY A 111 -1.57 4.47 -2.86
CA GLY A 111 -2.57 5.51 -3.10
C GLY A 111 -2.17 6.76 -3.91
N LYS A 112 -1.01 7.37 -3.67
CA LYS A 112 -0.54 8.57 -4.37
C LYS A 112 0.32 8.30 -5.62
N TYR A 113 1.22 7.32 -5.53
CA TYR A 113 2.20 7.03 -6.57
C TYR A 113 2.02 5.58 -7.05
N PRO A 114 1.23 5.36 -8.11
CA PRO A 114 0.97 4.02 -8.61
C PRO A 114 2.24 3.34 -9.12
N GLN A 115 2.20 2.04 -9.11
CA GLN A 115 3.13 1.19 -9.85
C GLN A 115 2.35 0.38 -10.88
N VAL A 116 3.00 0.01 -11.96
CA VAL A 116 2.35 -0.67 -13.08
C VAL A 116 3.26 -1.76 -13.67
N CYS A 117 2.66 -2.75 -14.30
CA CYS A 117 3.38 -3.72 -15.11
C CYS A 117 3.46 -3.21 -16.55
N PRO A 118 4.66 -2.96 -17.10
CA PRO A 118 4.80 -2.51 -18.49
C PRO A 118 4.21 -3.48 -19.50
N ARG A 119 4.27 -4.78 -19.23
CA ARG A 119 3.74 -5.83 -20.13
C ARG A 119 2.23 -5.89 -20.09
N CYS A 120 1.59 -5.86 -18.91
CA CYS A 120 0.13 -5.78 -18.85
C CYS A 120 -0.42 -4.54 -19.57
N LEU A 121 0.24 -3.38 -19.40
CA LEU A 121 -0.21 -2.16 -20.09
C LEU A 121 -0.09 -2.27 -21.62
N ARG A 122 0.94 -2.93 -22.13
CA ARG A 122 1.11 -3.17 -23.57
C ARG A 122 0.06 -4.10 -24.14
N GLU A 123 -0.42 -5.06 -23.36
CA GLU A 123 -1.48 -6.00 -23.74
C GLU A 123 -2.89 -5.38 -23.69
N GLY A 124 -2.98 -4.04 -23.51
CA GLY A 124 -4.26 -3.33 -23.39
C GLY A 124 -4.90 -3.46 -22.01
N GLY A 125 -4.10 -3.86 -21.03
CA GLY A 125 -4.57 -4.11 -19.67
C GLY A 125 -4.91 -2.85 -18.89
N ALA A 126 -5.53 -3.09 -17.74
CA ALA A 126 -5.86 -2.10 -16.74
C ALA A 126 -4.76 -2.00 -15.65
N CYS A 127 -4.85 -0.97 -14.82
CA CYS A 127 -4.10 -0.96 -13.57
C CYS A 127 -4.76 -1.93 -12.60
N LEU A 128 -4.02 -2.96 -12.16
CA LEU A 128 -4.57 -3.96 -11.27
C LEU A 128 -4.62 -3.48 -9.82
N LEU A 129 -5.64 -3.91 -9.12
CA LEU A 129 -5.87 -3.62 -7.70
C LEU A 129 -4.69 -4.09 -6.82
N ASP A 130 -4.07 -5.23 -7.15
CA ASP A 130 -2.92 -5.76 -6.40
C ASP A 130 -1.69 -4.85 -6.47
N TRP A 131 -1.60 -3.98 -7.48
CA TRP A 131 -0.49 -3.04 -7.60
C TRP A 131 -0.60 -1.84 -6.64
N GLU A 132 -1.74 -1.68 -5.96
CA GLU A 132 -1.87 -0.73 -4.84
C GLU A 132 -1.05 -1.18 -3.62
N LEU A 133 -0.74 -2.47 -3.48
CA LEU A 133 0.14 -2.97 -2.43
C LEU A 133 1.58 -2.53 -2.68
N ALA A 134 2.15 -1.73 -1.79
CA ALA A 134 3.51 -1.23 -1.95
C ALA A 134 4.58 -2.34 -1.98
N GLY A 135 4.31 -3.44 -1.30
CA GLY A 135 5.16 -4.63 -1.30
C GLY A 135 4.97 -5.57 -2.50
N ALA A 136 3.95 -5.33 -3.34
CA ALA A 136 3.76 -6.09 -4.58
C ALA A 136 4.67 -5.52 -5.68
N VAL A 137 5.96 -5.75 -5.59
CA VAL A 137 6.98 -5.16 -6.47
C VAL A 137 7.17 -5.88 -7.80
N ALA A 138 6.43 -6.94 -8.04
CA ALA A 138 6.45 -7.73 -9.28
C ALA A 138 5.04 -8.06 -9.75
N CYS A 139 4.88 -8.21 -11.04
CA CYS A 139 3.65 -8.67 -11.66
C CYS A 139 3.55 -10.19 -11.52
N LEU A 140 2.46 -10.71 -10.94
CA LEU A 140 2.23 -12.15 -10.81
C LEU A 140 1.96 -12.82 -12.17
N GLN A 141 1.34 -12.10 -13.11
CA GLN A 141 1.04 -12.62 -14.45
C GLN A 141 2.30 -12.74 -15.31
N HIS A 142 3.18 -11.73 -15.27
CA HIS A 142 4.34 -11.65 -16.17
C HIS A 142 5.68 -11.99 -15.52
N GLY A 143 5.73 -12.17 -14.21
CA GLY A 143 6.96 -12.41 -13.48
C GLY A 143 7.99 -11.27 -13.59
N CYS A 144 7.62 -10.10 -14.08
CA CYS A 144 8.51 -8.97 -14.27
C CYS A 144 8.36 -7.92 -13.15
N PRO A 145 9.40 -7.11 -12.89
CA PRO A 145 9.30 -6.01 -11.93
C PRO A 145 8.23 -5.00 -12.34
N LEU A 146 7.47 -4.48 -11.35
CA LEU A 146 6.63 -3.31 -11.53
C LEU A 146 7.48 -2.05 -11.57
N ILE A 147 6.98 -1.00 -12.24
CA ILE A 147 7.62 0.31 -12.30
C ILE A 147 6.72 1.38 -11.69
N ASP A 148 7.27 2.33 -10.93
CA ASP A 148 6.60 3.52 -10.41
C ASP A 148 7.22 4.82 -10.93
N GLY A 149 8.09 4.71 -11.92
CA GLY A 149 8.73 5.80 -12.63
C GLY A 149 8.64 5.62 -14.15
N CYS A 150 8.52 6.71 -14.86
CA CYS A 150 8.50 6.69 -16.33
C CYS A 150 9.88 6.25 -16.85
N PRO A 151 9.94 5.24 -17.74
CA PRO A 151 11.21 4.78 -18.29
C PRO A 151 11.92 5.84 -19.16
N HIS A 152 11.18 6.81 -19.69
CA HIS A 152 11.74 7.87 -20.54
C HIS A 152 12.23 9.08 -19.73
N CYS A 153 11.38 9.69 -18.87
CA CYS A 153 11.72 10.93 -18.15
C CYS A 153 12.15 10.71 -16.69
N GLY A 154 12.11 9.50 -16.17
CA GLY A 154 12.49 9.16 -14.80
C GLY A 154 11.52 9.64 -13.70
N ARG A 155 10.54 10.52 -14.02
CA ARG A 155 9.61 11.04 -13.02
C ARG A 155 8.70 9.95 -12.49
N ARG A 156 8.35 10.02 -11.20
CA ARG A 156 7.39 9.12 -10.57
C ARG A 156 6.02 9.23 -11.24
N LEU A 157 5.34 8.10 -11.38
CA LEU A 157 3.99 8.04 -11.92
C LEU A 157 2.99 8.67 -10.94
N THR A 158 1.97 9.30 -11.48
CA THR A 158 0.83 9.85 -10.74
C THR A 158 -0.47 9.33 -11.35
N TRP A 159 -1.55 9.41 -10.62
CA TRP A 159 -2.87 9.11 -11.15
C TRP A 159 -3.41 10.19 -12.08
N LEU A 160 -2.90 11.41 -12.00
CA LEU A 160 -3.27 12.55 -12.86
C LEU A 160 -2.49 12.56 -14.19
N ARG A 161 -2.14 11.39 -14.72
CA ARG A 161 -1.50 11.22 -16.03
C ARG A 161 -2.56 11.09 -17.13
N PRO A 162 -2.20 11.25 -18.43
CA PRO A 162 -3.18 11.27 -19.54
C PRO A 162 -3.91 9.95 -19.76
N ALA A 163 -3.27 8.81 -19.49
CA ALA A 163 -3.86 7.49 -19.64
C ALA A 163 -3.14 6.46 -18.75
N VAL A 164 -3.69 5.27 -18.60
CA VAL A 164 -3.10 4.20 -17.78
C VAL A 164 -1.70 3.82 -18.25
N ASP A 165 -1.43 3.92 -19.53
CA ASP A 165 -0.23 3.50 -20.23
C ASP A 165 0.66 4.68 -20.70
N VAL A 166 0.25 5.95 -20.44
CA VAL A 166 0.95 7.15 -20.90
C VAL A 166 1.40 8.01 -19.72
N CYS A 167 2.68 8.37 -19.70
CA CYS A 167 3.24 9.31 -18.72
C CYS A 167 2.84 10.76 -19.04
N ASN A 168 2.91 11.66 -18.04
CA ASN A 168 2.74 13.09 -18.23
C ASN A 168 3.74 13.74 -19.21
N CYS A 169 4.82 13.04 -19.58
CA CYS A 169 5.74 13.49 -20.65
C CYS A 169 5.30 13.04 -22.05
N GLY A 170 4.16 12.40 -22.20
CA GLY A 170 3.60 11.91 -23.45
C GLY A 170 4.11 10.54 -23.92
N HIS A 171 5.12 9.97 -23.26
CA HIS A 171 5.67 8.67 -23.64
C HIS A 171 4.91 7.53 -22.99
N TYR A 172 4.84 6.40 -23.73
CA TYR A 172 4.26 5.16 -23.22
C TYR A 172 5.10 4.58 -22.08
N LEU A 173 4.43 3.87 -21.16
CA LEU A 173 5.03 3.23 -20.00
C LEU A 173 5.49 1.81 -20.27
N TRP A 174 5.08 1.22 -21.39
CA TRP A 174 5.57 -0.10 -21.77
C TRP A 174 7.01 -0.02 -22.29
N VAL A 175 7.79 -1.00 -21.90
CA VAL A 175 9.16 -1.21 -22.38
C VAL A 175 9.32 -2.68 -22.68
N ASP A 176 10.12 -3.01 -23.68
CA ASP A 176 10.51 -4.38 -23.98
C ASP A 176 11.55 -4.84 -22.95
N SER A 177 11.07 -5.15 -21.74
CA SER A 177 11.92 -5.67 -20.68
C SER A 177 11.83 -7.19 -20.63
N THR A 178 12.97 -7.84 -20.75
CA THR A 178 13.13 -9.29 -20.51
C THR A 178 13.43 -9.58 -19.04
N ALA A 179 13.51 -8.55 -18.19
CA ALA A 179 13.82 -8.71 -16.79
C ALA A 179 12.79 -9.61 -16.10
N GLN A 180 13.26 -10.66 -15.47
CA GLN A 180 12.47 -11.57 -14.65
C GLN A 180 12.76 -11.31 -13.18
N THR A 181 11.73 -11.42 -12.38
CA THR A 181 11.83 -11.31 -10.94
C THR A 181 12.36 -12.63 -10.35
N ARG A 182 13.22 -12.53 -9.33
CA ARG A 182 13.69 -13.71 -8.61
C ARG A 182 12.53 -14.49 -7.99
N GLU A 183 12.62 -15.81 -7.96
CA GLU A 183 11.58 -16.70 -7.40
C GLU A 183 11.15 -16.30 -5.99
N ALA A 184 12.10 -15.99 -5.10
CA ALA A 184 11.82 -15.54 -3.74
C ALA A 184 10.92 -14.30 -3.69
N MET A 185 11.09 -13.38 -4.64
CA MET A 185 10.28 -12.18 -4.74
C MET A 185 8.89 -12.50 -5.28
N GLY A 186 8.79 -13.39 -6.27
CA GLY A 186 7.51 -13.90 -6.76
C GLY A 186 6.70 -14.56 -5.67
N ALA A 187 7.33 -15.43 -4.87
CA ALA A 187 6.71 -16.08 -3.70
C ALA A 187 6.26 -15.06 -2.64
N TRP A 188 7.06 -14.03 -2.36
CA TRP A 188 6.68 -12.93 -1.47
C TRP A 188 5.43 -12.21 -1.97
N VAL A 189 5.42 -11.78 -3.24
CA VAL A 189 4.30 -11.05 -3.84
C VAL A 189 3.04 -11.91 -3.85
N GLY A 190 3.15 -13.19 -4.22
CA GLY A 190 2.02 -14.11 -4.21
C GLY A 190 1.38 -14.24 -2.83
N ARG A 191 2.20 -14.35 -1.78
CA ARG A 191 1.71 -14.38 -0.39
C ARG A 191 1.06 -13.05 0.02
N LEU A 192 1.70 -11.93 -0.27
CA LEU A 192 1.19 -10.61 0.08
C LEU A 192 -0.19 -10.37 -0.55
N VAL A 193 -0.34 -10.70 -1.84
CA VAL A 193 -1.59 -10.55 -2.58
C VAL A 193 -2.66 -11.52 -2.05
N GLY A 194 -2.30 -12.79 -1.81
CA GLY A 194 -3.20 -13.79 -1.24
C GLY A 194 -3.75 -13.35 0.13
N ASN A 195 -2.90 -12.84 1.01
CA ASN A 195 -3.33 -12.36 2.33
C ASN A 195 -4.16 -11.07 2.24
N ALA A 196 -3.91 -10.21 1.25
CA ALA A 196 -4.70 -9.01 1.02
C ALA A 196 -6.11 -9.34 0.46
N SER A 197 -6.22 -10.35 -0.39
CA SER A 197 -7.50 -10.77 -0.97
C SER A 197 -8.33 -11.68 -0.05
N GLY A 198 -7.73 -12.19 1.03
CA GLY A 198 -8.37 -13.14 1.94
C GLY A 198 -8.56 -14.55 1.34
N SER A 199 -7.97 -14.80 0.19
CA SER A 199 -8.09 -16.09 -0.50
C SER A 199 -7.27 -17.21 0.17
N GLY A 200 -6.41 -16.86 1.14
CA GLY A 200 -5.75 -17.81 2.07
C GLY A 200 -5.04 -19.01 1.42
N THR A 201 -4.92 -19.04 0.11
CA THR A 201 -4.20 -20.11 -0.57
C THR A 201 -2.73 -20.02 -0.17
N PRO A 202 -2.19 -21.05 0.49
CA PRO A 202 -0.76 -21.16 0.68
C PRO A 202 -0.17 -21.14 -0.74
N GLY A 203 0.42 -20.01 -1.13
CA GLY A 203 1.16 -19.96 -2.39
C GLY A 203 2.06 -21.18 -2.44
N THR A 204 2.04 -21.87 -3.58
CA THR A 204 2.86 -23.01 -3.95
C THR A 204 4.14 -23.11 -3.13
N THR A 205 4.41 -24.29 -2.65
CA THR A 205 5.61 -24.73 -1.92
C THR A 205 6.87 -24.14 -2.53
N SER A 206 7.13 -22.85 -2.26
CA SER A 206 8.39 -22.22 -2.60
C SER A 206 9.44 -22.72 -1.62
N THR A 207 10.58 -23.15 -2.12
CA THR A 207 11.77 -23.54 -1.39
C THR A 207 12.28 -22.43 -0.44
N TYR A 208 11.71 -21.24 -0.53
CA TYR A 208 12.00 -20.10 0.34
C TYR A 208 11.18 -20.20 1.62
N MET A 209 11.73 -20.85 2.62
CA MET A 209 11.13 -20.98 3.94
C MET A 209 11.09 -19.61 4.64
N LEU A 210 9.96 -18.93 4.55
CA LEU A 210 9.62 -17.87 5.50
C LEU A 210 9.25 -18.54 6.84
N PRO A 211 9.48 -17.84 7.96
CA PRO A 211 9.07 -18.37 9.25
C PRO A 211 7.60 -18.82 9.24
N PRO A 212 7.24 -19.95 9.85
CA PRO A 212 5.87 -20.48 9.83
C PRO A 212 4.82 -19.48 10.35
N TRP A 213 5.20 -18.64 11.29
CA TRP A 213 4.34 -17.60 11.85
C TRP A 213 3.96 -16.48 10.86
N PHE A 214 4.62 -16.40 9.69
CA PHE A 214 4.23 -15.50 8.60
C PHE A 214 2.89 -15.89 7.94
N ASN A 215 2.48 -17.15 8.07
CA ASN A 215 1.30 -17.66 7.36
C ASN A 215 -0.02 -17.07 7.86
N VAL A 216 -0.05 -16.61 9.12
CA VAL A 216 -1.24 -16.05 9.76
C VAL A 216 -1.30 -14.52 9.73
N LEU A 217 -0.27 -13.86 9.22
CA LEU A 217 -0.18 -12.41 9.22
C LEU A 217 -0.98 -11.77 8.09
N SER A 218 -1.58 -10.62 8.36
CA SER A 218 -2.18 -9.79 7.32
C SER A 218 -1.11 -9.22 6.37
N ALA A 219 -1.53 -8.81 5.17
CA ALA A 219 -0.64 -8.14 4.24
C ALA A 219 -0.09 -6.80 4.79
N ASP A 220 -0.84 -6.14 5.67
CA ASP A 220 -0.42 -4.93 6.38
C ASP A 220 0.75 -5.22 7.32
N ALA A 221 0.61 -6.25 8.15
CA ALA A 221 1.67 -6.68 9.06
C ALA A 221 2.91 -7.20 8.31
N LEU A 222 2.72 -8.00 7.26
CA LEU A 222 3.82 -8.46 6.41
C LEU A 222 4.65 -7.31 5.87
N THR A 223 3.98 -6.26 5.37
CA THR A 223 4.69 -5.05 4.86
C THR A 223 5.43 -4.32 5.97
N ALA A 224 4.82 -4.13 7.14
CA ALA A 224 5.44 -3.46 8.27
C ALA A 224 6.68 -4.23 8.78
N ILE A 225 6.59 -5.56 8.89
CA ILE A 225 7.69 -6.43 9.31
C ILE A 225 8.82 -6.43 8.27
N ALA A 226 8.50 -6.59 6.97
CA ALA A 226 9.50 -6.53 5.92
C ALA A 226 10.22 -5.17 5.91
N PHE A 227 9.50 -4.07 6.08
CA PHE A 227 10.09 -2.75 6.21
C PHE A 227 11.01 -2.66 7.44
N SER A 228 10.56 -3.16 8.58
CA SER A 228 11.35 -3.16 9.82
C SER A 228 12.70 -3.87 9.65
N PHE A 229 12.68 -5.06 9.03
CA PHE A 229 13.90 -5.85 8.83
C PHE A 229 14.76 -5.39 7.66
N GLY A 230 14.20 -4.71 6.67
CA GLY A 230 14.89 -4.41 5.41
C GLY A 230 15.24 -2.95 5.15
N VAL A 231 14.65 -1.97 5.85
CA VAL A 231 14.81 -0.56 5.53
C VAL A 231 16.24 -0.05 5.74
N ARG A 232 16.94 -0.54 6.76
CA ARG A 232 18.33 -0.21 7.03
C ARG A 232 19.28 -1.07 6.19
N ASP A 233 20.23 -0.47 5.50
CA ASP A 233 21.31 -1.19 4.83
C ASP A 233 22.31 -1.73 5.84
N GLY A 234 22.59 -0.97 6.92
CA GLY A 234 23.50 -1.33 8.00
C GLY A 234 23.01 -0.85 9.38
N PRO A 235 23.76 -1.19 10.43
CA PRO A 235 23.35 -0.97 11.83
C PRO A 235 23.21 0.50 12.22
N PHE A 236 23.89 1.41 11.55
CA PHE A 236 23.93 2.84 11.91
C PHE A 236 23.10 3.71 10.95
N GLU A 237 22.44 3.13 9.96
CA GLU A 237 21.61 3.91 9.05
C GLU A 237 20.38 4.48 9.76
N ARG A 238 20.20 5.80 9.63
CA ARG A 238 19.05 6.51 10.19
C ARG A 238 17.87 6.43 9.24
N VAL A 239 16.72 5.99 9.73
CA VAL A 239 15.45 6.01 9.01
C VAL A 239 14.74 7.33 9.35
N THR A 240 14.54 8.18 8.34
CA THR A 240 13.80 9.43 8.54
C THR A 240 12.31 9.17 8.77
N SER A 241 11.63 10.10 9.46
CA SER A 241 10.18 10.01 9.68
C SER A 241 9.41 9.98 8.36
N ALA A 242 9.84 10.74 7.36
CA ALA A 242 9.23 10.73 6.03
C ALA A 242 9.36 9.36 5.35
N ALA A 243 10.53 8.71 5.43
CA ALA A 243 10.74 7.36 4.89
C ALA A 243 9.86 6.30 5.59
N ALA A 244 9.42 6.57 6.81
CA ALA A 244 8.58 5.67 7.60
C ALA A 244 7.06 5.94 7.46
N THR A 245 6.65 6.88 6.60
CA THR A 245 5.24 7.28 6.44
C THR A 245 4.76 7.33 4.99
N VAL A 246 5.66 7.24 4.03
CA VAL A 246 5.35 7.23 2.60
C VAL A 246 5.99 6.00 1.95
N PRO A 247 5.25 5.22 1.16
CA PRO A 247 5.81 4.08 0.46
C PRO A 247 7.04 4.48 -0.38
N PRO A 248 8.16 3.74 -0.25
CA PRO A 248 9.35 3.96 -1.07
C PRO A 248 9.04 3.74 -2.55
N SER A 249 9.97 4.14 -3.43
CA SER A 249 9.89 3.71 -4.83
C SER A 249 9.88 2.18 -4.94
N THR A 250 9.30 1.64 -6.03
CA THR A 250 9.24 0.19 -6.25
C THR A 250 10.64 -0.43 -6.20
N ARG A 251 11.62 0.20 -6.82
CA ARG A 251 13.03 -0.23 -6.77
C ARG A 251 13.58 -0.30 -5.33
N ARG A 252 13.31 0.74 -4.52
CA ARG A 252 13.78 0.74 -3.12
C ARG A 252 13.00 -0.28 -2.28
N MET A 253 11.72 -0.44 -2.51
CA MET A 253 10.91 -1.47 -1.83
C MET A 253 11.41 -2.88 -2.17
N THR A 254 11.77 -3.14 -3.42
CA THR A 254 12.41 -4.42 -3.83
C THR A 254 13.66 -4.69 -2.98
N SER A 255 14.57 -3.72 -2.89
CA SER A 255 15.79 -3.88 -2.08
C SER A 255 15.48 -4.06 -0.58
N ILE A 256 14.47 -3.38 -0.06
CA ILE A 256 14.00 -3.56 1.34
C ILE A 256 13.53 -4.99 1.55
N ILE A 257 12.67 -5.51 0.67
CA ILE A 257 12.14 -6.87 0.77
C ILE A 257 13.25 -7.92 0.63
N GLU A 258 14.17 -7.76 -0.31
CA GLU A 258 15.32 -8.67 -0.48
C GLU A 258 16.15 -8.78 0.80
N ARG A 259 16.50 -7.65 1.41
CA ARG A 259 17.22 -7.64 2.69
C ARG A 259 16.37 -8.24 3.83
N ALA A 260 15.09 -7.90 3.87
CA ALA A 260 14.19 -8.46 4.87
C ALA A 260 14.12 -9.98 4.77
N LEU A 261 13.96 -10.54 3.58
CA LEU A 261 13.91 -11.98 3.35
C LEU A 261 15.19 -12.70 3.82
N ILE A 262 16.36 -12.10 3.58
CA ILE A 262 17.65 -12.63 4.06
C ILE A 262 17.69 -12.62 5.60
N ARG A 263 17.28 -11.52 6.24
CA ARG A 263 17.34 -11.35 7.69
C ARG A 263 16.29 -12.17 8.41
N LEU A 264 15.08 -12.29 7.84
CA LEU A 264 13.98 -13.08 8.41
C LEU A 264 14.24 -14.58 8.42
N ARG A 265 15.09 -15.09 7.51
CA ARG A 265 15.57 -16.49 7.61
C ARG A 265 16.32 -16.76 8.91
N ARG A 266 17.05 -15.75 9.44
CA ARG A 266 17.76 -15.85 10.73
C ARG A 266 16.81 -15.71 11.93
N ALA A 267 15.59 -15.21 11.70
CA ALA A 267 14.50 -15.09 12.67
C ALA A 267 13.46 -16.22 12.55
N HIS A 268 13.85 -17.35 11.94
CA HIS A 268 12.94 -18.47 11.72
C HIS A 268 12.41 -19.06 13.02
N ASP A 269 13.25 -19.12 14.04
CA ASP A 269 12.90 -19.59 15.38
C ASP A 269 13.14 -18.44 16.38
N LEU A 270 12.06 -17.90 16.91
CA LEU A 270 12.11 -16.82 17.91
C LEU A 270 12.48 -17.33 19.33
N ALA A 271 12.58 -18.63 19.55
CA ALA A 271 13.09 -19.20 20.79
C ALA A 271 14.63 -19.09 20.89
N VAL A 272 15.32 -19.00 19.74
CA VAL A 272 16.76 -18.79 19.71
C VAL A 272 17.08 -17.29 19.89
N PRO A 273 18.06 -16.90 20.76
CA PRO A 273 18.39 -15.50 20.97
C PRO A 273 18.73 -14.75 19.67
N CYS A 274 18.23 -13.51 19.58
CA CYS A 274 18.49 -12.66 18.42
C CYS A 274 19.99 -12.35 18.29
N PRO A 275 20.59 -12.61 17.13
CA PRO A 275 21.97 -12.22 16.88
C PRO A 275 22.14 -10.70 16.98
N SER A 276 23.20 -10.25 17.67
CA SER A 276 23.44 -8.84 17.99
C SER A 276 23.58 -7.97 16.73
N ASP A 277 24.22 -8.50 15.67
CA ASP A 277 24.39 -7.83 14.39
C ASP A 277 23.03 -7.62 13.70
N LEU A 278 22.14 -8.61 13.77
CA LEU A 278 20.79 -8.52 13.22
C LEU A 278 19.95 -7.48 13.96
N ARG A 279 19.99 -7.50 15.29
CA ARG A 279 19.26 -6.56 16.13
C ARG A 279 19.55 -5.09 15.78
N LEU A 280 20.81 -4.76 15.54
CA LEU A 280 21.23 -3.39 15.19
C LEU A 280 20.70 -2.94 13.81
N CYS A 281 20.39 -3.88 12.93
CA CYS A 281 19.84 -3.62 11.59
C CYS A 281 18.32 -3.47 11.54
N VAL A 282 17.59 -3.86 12.59
CA VAL A 282 16.12 -3.79 12.62
C VAL A 282 15.62 -2.39 13.01
N TYR A 283 14.62 -1.91 12.29
CA TYR A 283 13.94 -0.65 12.59
C TYR A 283 12.72 -0.91 13.47
N GLU A 284 12.92 -0.97 14.77
CA GLU A 284 11.90 -1.37 15.76
C GLU A 284 10.63 -0.50 15.75
N GLN A 285 10.73 0.79 15.39
CA GLN A 285 9.56 1.69 15.41
C GLN A 285 8.41 1.24 14.51
N ALA A 286 8.67 0.52 13.41
CA ALA A 286 7.62 -0.05 12.58
C ALA A 286 6.87 -1.17 13.33
N LEU A 287 7.59 -2.00 14.07
CA LEU A 287 7.01 -3.07 14.92
C LEU A 287 6.22 -2.48 16.10
N TRP A 288 6.74 -1.45 16.75
CA TRP A 288 6.01 -0.75 17.82
C TRP A 288 4.71 -0.12 17.34
N ARG A 289 4.70 0.43 16.11
CA ARG A 289 3.47 0.93 15.49
C ARG A 289 2.48 -0.19 15.19
N LEU A 290 2.95 -1.31 14.64
CA LEU A 290 2.14 -2.48 14.37
C LEU A 290 1.50 -3.01 15.65
N TRP A 291 2.27 -3.24 16.70
CA TRP A 291 1.78 -3.70 17.99
C TRP A 291 0.73 -2.79 18.61
N ARG A 292 0.96 -1.47 18.60
CA ARG A 292 0.07 -0.50 19.27
C ARG A 292 -1.19 -0.16 18.49
N ARG A 293 -1.19 -0.26 17.19
CA ARG A 293 -2.20 0.37 16.32
C ARG A 293 -2.95 -0.59 15.41
N HIS A 294 -2.46 -1.80 15.24
CA HIS A 294 -3.10 -2.74 14.33
C HIS A 294 -4.42 -3.23 14.91
N ALA A 295 -5.43 -3.42 14.03
CA ALA A 295 -6.75 -3.88 14.47
C ALA A 295 -6.76 -5.38 14.77
N ASP A 296 -5.93 -6.15 14.08
CA ASP A 296 -5.86 -7.59 14.23
C ASP A 296 -4.95 -7.98 15.39
N LEU A 297 -5.45 -8.82 16.29
CA LEU A 297 -4.73 -9.28 17.49
C LEU A 297 -3.56 -10.21 17.14
N SER A 298 -3.70 -11.04 16.10
CA SER A 298 -2.63 -11.94 15.65
C SER A 298 -1.43 -11.17 15.15
N ASP A 299 -1.66 -10.08 14.42
CA ASP A 299 -0.60 -9.20 13.93
C ASP A 299 0.09 -8.44 15.06
N ARG A 300 -0.68 -8.02 16.08
CA ARG A 300 -0.13 -7.40 17.30
C ARG A 300 0.72 -8.37 18.10
N ASP A 301 0.25 -9.60 18.28
CA ASP A 301 0.98 -10.66 18.97
C ASP A 301 2.31 -10.98 18.27
N ALA A 302 2.28 -11.13 16.95
CA ALA A 302 3.49 -11.36 16.17
C ALA A 302 4.50 -10.20 16.33
N ALA A 303 4.05 -8.95 16.30
CA ALA A 303 4.90 -7.79 16.53
C ALA A 303 5.49 -7.78 17.95
N ALA A 304 4.70 -8.15 18.97
CA ALA A 304 5.13 -8.26 20.36
C ALA A 304 6.23 -9.30 20.51
N ARG A 305 6.01 -10.52 19.97
CA ARG A 305 7.01 -11.62 20.01
C ARG A 305 8.33 -11.22 19.34
N ILE A 306 8.27 -10.54 18.19
CA ILE A 306 9.48 -10.04 17.52
C ILE A 306 10.19 -9.00 18.38
N LEU A 307 9.46 -8.05 18.97
CA LEU A 307 10.04 -7.03 19.85
C LEU A 307 10.72 -7.64 21.07
N LEU A 308 10.10 -8.64 21.70
CA LEU A 308 10.71 -9.38 22.82
C LEU A 308 11.95 -10.14 22.36
N TRP A 309 11.88 -10.82 21.23
CA TRP A 309 13.03 -11.55 20.66
C TRP A 309 14.20 -10.58 20.37
N LEU A 310 13.92 -9.37 19.91
CA LEU A 310 14.92 -8.33 19.73
C LEU A 310 15.47 -7.82 21.09
N GLY A 311 14.89 -8.18 22.23
CA GLY A 311 15.21 -7.62 23.53
C GLY A 311 14.92 -6.12 23.61
N ALA A 312 13.91 -5.67 22.88
CA ALA A 312 13.48 -4.28 22.88
C ALA A 312 13.01 -3.89 24.27
N ARG A 313 13.76 -3.01 24.95
CA ARG A 313 13.34 -2.44 26.22
C ARG A 313 12.50 -1.20 25.94
N SER A 314 11.31 -1.12 26.52
CA SER A 314 10.52 0.11 26.56
C SER A 314 11.28 1.18 27.36
N GLY A 315 12.24 1.85 26.77
CA GLY A 315 13.05 2.81 27.49
C GLY A 315 13.67 3.90 26.64
N LYS A 316 13.27 5.11 26.86
CA LYS A 316 13.91 6.42 26.58
C LYS A 316 13.94 6.97 25.15
N ASN A 317 13.71 6.23 24.08
CA ASN A 317 13.63 6.82 22.74
C ASN A 317 12.21 7.00 22.18
N CYS A 318 11.17 6.74 22.99
CA CYS A 318 9.76 7.06 22.68
C CYS A 318 9.29 8.38 23.30
N ALA A 319 10.19 9.25 23.74
CA ALA A 319 9.88 10.48 24.48
C ALA A 319 9.17 11.59 23.67
N SER A 320 8.76 11.34 22.43
CA SER A 320 7.95 12.29 21.64
C SER A 320 6.50 11.86 21.41
N ILE A 321 6.05 10.75 22.03
CA ILE A 321 4.64 10.37 21.99
C ILE A 321 4.24 10.11 23.44
N SER A 322 3.55 11.08 24.03
CA SER A 322 2.94 10.99 25.36
C SER A 322 2.05 9.74 25.42
N ALA A 323 2.48 8.72 26.13
CA ALA A 323 1.68 7.57 26.48
C ALA A 323 1.81 7.30 27.98
N PRO A 324 0.70 7.03 28.69
CA PRO A 324 0.72 6.72 30.12
C PRO A 324 1.47 5.42 30.40
N GLY A 325 2.13 5.34 31.55
CA GLY A 325 3.14 4.37 31.93
C GLY A 325 2.70 2.92 32.21
N SER A 326 1.85 2.33 31.37
CA SER A 326 1.38 0.93 31.54
C SER A 326 1.91 -0.08 30.51
N ASP A 327 2.53 0.37 29.42
CA ASP A 327 2.79 -0.45 28.23
C ASP A 327 3.75 -1.64 28.42
N GLN A 328 4.66 -1.58 29.42
CA GLN A 328 5.55 -2.70 29.69
C GLN A 328 4.87 -3.81 30.50
N CYS A 329 3.99 -3.43 31.42
CA CYS A 329 3.25 -4.41 32.22
C CYS A 329 2.24 -5.16 31.34
N GLU A 330 1.61 -4.51 30.35
CA GLU A 330 0.69 -5.15 29.42
C GLU A 330 1.41 -6.13 28.48
N LEU A 331 2.60 -5.79 27.97
CA LEU A 331 3.38 -6.70 27.12
C LEU A 331 3.80 -7.96 27.90
N PHE A 332 4.19 -7.83 29.14
CA PHE A 332 4.57 -8.97 30.00
C PHE A 332 3.36 -9.74 30.52
N ALA A 333 2.23 -9.09 30.80
CA ALA A 333 1.01 -9.74 31.26
C ALA A 333 0.35 -10.59 30.16
N LEU A 334 0.44 -10.17 28.89
CA LEU A 334 -0.10 -10.95 27.75
C LEU A 334 0.72 -12.21 27.43
N LEU A 335 1.98 -12.28 27.86
CA LEU A 335 2.89 -13.38 27.52
C LEU A 335 3.27 -14.24 28.75
N GLY A 336 2.89 -13.85 29.95
CA GLY A 336 3.19 -14.51 31.22
C GLY A 336 2.06 -15.34 31.82
N GLY A 337 1.00 -15.58 31.08
CA GLY A 337 -0.16 -16.32 31.57
C GLY A 337 -0.21 -17.77 31.14
N ASP A 338 0.83 -18.58 31.39
CA ASP A 338 0.74 -20.03 31.51
C ASP A 338 2.00 -20.54 32.21
N GLU A 339 1.98 -20.55 33.54
CA GLU A 339 2.70 -21.50 34.39
C GLU A 339 1.68 -22.25 35.26
#